data_13768f978a283e4405c26b7388bc0b33
#
_entry.id   13768f978a283e4405c26b7388bc0b33
#
_cell.length_a   1.000
_cell.length_b   1.000
_cell.length_c   1.000
_cell.angle_alpha   90.00
_cell.angle_beta   90.00
_cell.angle_gamma   90.00
#
_symmetry.space_group_name_H-M   'P 1'
#
loop_
_entity.id
_entity.type
_entity.pdbx_description
1 polymer ?
#
loop_
_entity_poly.entity_id
_entity_poly.type
_entity_poly.pdbx_seq_one_letter_code
_entity_poly.pdbx_strand_id
1 'polypeptide(L)'
;MLVRQCKNTFIRHHDDEVYITNQMTRHDRTYNEIGSDFLKEISREPKDVDEIVEHLSALYGDSVSREELKTDFTDFVQDLADHLFLVVGDSPEELDAKDLDFSYSMENPKTLVDDFTQETKQSVKETTQDHNLEAAQRKPRLSALQFELTSRCNERCIHCYIPNAKKNAGGDMPIEKVFSIIDEFADMGGLHVTLSGGEVFLHKDVIPIMQYCRKKDMQISILSNLIALKDEQIPYIKEANVSIIQTSLYSMEPAIHDTITTIKGSQVKTKAAIEKLVAADIPVQISCPLMKANFKGYADVLQYAQSLRCKAQTDYIMMAQSNLDTQNLANRLSLEETEVVLRDILKWDKDYKESTLKQRPVSEEIAFDPERFARQPLCGAGINDCCITANGDVYPCAGWQAMVCGNVYKQTLREIWEKSPQFAQVRAVKQGDFPECMQCEARNYCAMCLVRNYNESNGDMFKINKHFCDIAFLNKRIVEEYQTRGSRNA
;
A
#
# COMPACT_ATOMS: atom_id res chain seq x y z
N MET A 1 26.42 9.16 23.78
CA MET A 1 25.82 8.32 22.71
C MET A 1 24.68 9.08 22.07
N LEU A 2 24.71 9.22 20.75
CA LEU A 2 23.64 9.87 19.99
C LEU A 2 22.65 8.83 19.46
N VAL A 3 21.37 9.21 19.34
CA VAL A 3 20.31 8.40 18.75
C VAL A 3 19.45 9.24 17.83
N ARG A 4 18.99 8.67 16.72
CA ARG A 4 17.97 9.24 15.85
C ARG A 4 17.18 8.15 15.11
N GLN A 5 16.04 8.54 14.58
CA GLN A 5 15.23 7.72 13.67
C GLN A 5 15.99 7.43 12.37
N CYS A 6 15.98 6.16 11.91
CA CYS A 6 16.51 5.81 10.58
C CYS A 6 15.74 6.51 9.46
N LYS A 7 16.40 6.81 8.32
CA LYS A 7 15.76 7.44 7.16
C LYS A 7 14.59 6.61 6.58
N ASN A 8 14.59 5.29 6.81
CA ASN A 8 13.55 4.37 6.36
C ASN A 8 12.46 4.09 7.41
N THR A 9 12.57 4.67 8.58
CA THR A 9 11.62 4.50 9.69
C THR A 9 10.67 5.69 9.75
N PHE A 10 9.44 5.43 10.18
CA PHE A 10 8.38 6.41 10.38
C PHE A 10 7.73 6.17 11.73
N ILE A 11 7.51 7.25 12.50
CA ILE A 11 6.89 7.22 13.83
C ILE A 11 5.59 8.02 13.75
N ARG A 12 4.50 7.48 14.32
CA ARG A 12 3.21 8.16 14.44
C ARG A 12 2.69 8.08 15.85
N HIS A 13 2.42 9.25 16.41
CA HIS A 13 1.85 9.39 17.73
C HIS A 13 0.34 9.48 17.63
N HIS A 14 -0.36 8.63 18.38
CA HIS A 14 -1.79 8.66 18.58
C HIS A 14 -2.09 8.96 20.04
N ASP A 15 -3.36 9.22 20.39
CA ASP A 15 -3.74 9.61 21.75
C ASP A 15 -3.34 8.56 22.81
N ASP A 16 -3.39 7.28 22.44
CA ASP A 16 -3.26 6.10 23.31
C ASP A 16 -2.06 5.21 22.99
N GLU A 17 -1.38 5.46 21.87
CA GLU A 17 -0.28 4.61 21.41
C GLU A 17 0.66 5.32 20.42
N VAL A 18 1.85 4.77 20.25
CA VAL A 18 2.79 5.18 19.20
C VAL A 18 3.06 4.00 18.28
N TYR A 19 2.87 4.23 17.00
CA TYR A 19 3.19 3.28 15.94
C TYR A 19 4.52 3.63 15.30
N ILE A 20 5.40 2.64 15.13
CA ILE A 20 6.69 2.76 14.44
C ILE A 20 6.79 1.70 13.34
N THR A 21 7.20 2.10 12.15
CA THR A 21 7.36 1.20 11.01
C THR A 21 8.63 1.52 10.24
N ASN A 22 9.28 0.49 9.69
CA ASN A 22 10.40 0.65 8.77
C ASN A 22 9.99 0.15 7.37
N GLN A 23 10.03 1.05 6.37
CA GLN A 23 9.60 0.74 5.00
C GLN A 23 10.50 -0.28 4.29
N MET A 24 11.77 -0.39 4.69
CA MET A 24 12.74 -1.31 4.09
C MET A 24 12.55 -2.74 4.61
N THR A 25 12.49 -2.91 5.94
CA THR A 25 12.31 -4.22 6.58
C THR A 25 10.85 -4.68 6.60
N ARG A 26 9.91 -3.74 6.43
CA ARG A 26 8.45 -3.93 6.59
C ARG A 26 8.06 -4.46 7.97
N HIS A 27 8.89 -4.18 8.95
CA HIS A 27 8.57 -4.42 10.34
C HIS A 27 7.84 -3.21 10.91
N ASP A 28 6.91 -3.48 11.78
CA ASP A 28 6.17 -2.48 12.55
C ASP A 28 5.98 -2.92 13.99
N ARG A 29 5.90 -1.96 14.88
CA ARG A 29 5.61 -2.15 16.29
C ARG A 29 4.68 -1.06 16.81
N THR A 30 3.95 -1.36 17.86
CA THR A 30 3.10 -0.42 18.56
C THR A 30 3.50 -0.40 20.04
N TYR A 31 3.58 0.79 20.62
CA TYR A 31 3.92 1.02 22.01
C TYR A 31 2.87 1.90 22.68
N ASN A 32 2.56 1.59 23.92
CA ASN A 32 1.73 2.38 24.82
C ASN A 32 2.57 2.85 26.02
N GLU A 33 2.01 3.73 26.85
CA GLU A 33 2.63 4.19 28.12
C GLU A 33 4.11 4.59 27.96
N ILE A 34 5.01 3.94 28.70
CA ILE A 34 6.44 4.26 28.78
C ILE A 34 7.11 4.23 27.40
N GLY A 35 6.84 3.19 26.60
CA GLY A 35 7.41 3.09 25.26
C GLY A 35 6.95 4.22 24.34
N SER A 36 5.73 4.71 24.52
CA SER A 36 5.21 5.90 23.84
C SER A 36 5.97 7.16 24.24
N ASP A 37 6.26 7.35 25.53
CA ASP A 37 7.01 8.51 26.01
C ASP A 37 8.46 8.49 25.53
N PHE A 38 9.09 7.31 25.50
CA PHE A 38 10.43 7.16 24.94
C PHE A 38 10.48 7.54 23.45
N LEU A 39 9.51 7.10 22.65
CA LEU A 39 9.47 7.41 21.22
C LEU A 39 9.13 8.87 20.92
N LYS A 40 8.48 9.61 21.82
CA LYS A 40 8.26 11.07 21.67
C LYS A 40 9.57 11.87 21.69
N GLU A 41 10.60 11.34 22.35
CA GLU A 41 11.91 11.99 22.38
C GLU A 41 12.74 11.75 21.11
N ILE A 42 12.36 10.74 20.30
CA ILE A 42 13.08 10.33 19.10
C ILE A 42 12.57 11.10 17.88
N SER A 43 13.50 11.60 17.09
CA SER A 43 13.24 12.30 15.83
C SER A 43 14.29 11.95 14.78
N ARG A 44 14.23 12.60 13.62
CA ARG A 44 15.29 12.50 12.60
C ARG A 44 16.55 13.30 12.95
N GLU A 45 16.41 14.29 13.82
CA GLU A 45 17.56 15.03 14.35
C GLU A 45 18.24 14.21 15.45
N PRO A 46 19.58 14.06 15.41
CA PRO A 46 20.31 13.37 16.47
C PRO A 46 20.14 14.05 17.82
N LYS A 47 19.88 13.25 18.87
CA LYS A 47 19.85 13.71 20.26
C LYS A 47 20.78 12.88 21.11
N ASP A 48 21.37 13.49 22.14
CA ASP A 48 22.15 12.77 23.13
C ASP A 48 21.25 12.00 24.11
N VAL A 49 21.57 10.74 24.35
CA VAL A 49 20.80 9.87 25.26
C VAL A 49 20.74 10.42 26.68
N ASP A 50 21.83 11.06 27.16
CA ASP A 50 21.83 11.63 28.52
C ASP A 50 20.90 12.87 28.62
N GLU A 51 20.77 13.67 27.55
CA GLU A 51 19.81 14.79 27.47
C GLU A 51 18.37 14.26 27.47
N ILE A 52 18.10 13.19 26.72
CA ILE A 52 16.76 12.57 26.71
C ILE A 52 16.41 12.02 28.09
N VAL A 53 17.33 11.30 28.73
CA VAL A 53 17.12 10.75 30.08
C VAL A 53 16.89 11.85 31.11
N GLU A 54 17.55 13.00 30.98
CA GLU A 54 17.31 14.13 31.88
C GLU A 54 15.88 14.68 31.71
N HIS A 55 15.41 14.83 30.48
CA HIS A 55 14.04 15.25 30.19
C HIS A 55 12.99 14.25 30.70
N LEU A 56 13.19 12.96 30.44
CA LEU A 56 12.31 11.91 30.93
C LEU A 56 12.31 11.80 32.47
N SER A 57 13.47 12.01 33.12
CA SER A 57 13.56 12.06 34.59
C SER A 57 12.74 13.22 35.18
N ALA A 58 12.72 14.35 34.50
CA ALA A 58 11.86 15.48 34.90
C ALA A 58 10.35 15.14 34.72
N LEU A 59 10.01 14.33 33.70
CA LEU A 59 8.62 13.89 33.45
C LEU A 59 8.14 12.89 34.51
N TYR A 60 8.96 11.92 34.87
CA TYR A 60 8.58 10.84 35.79
C TYR A 60 8.81 11.21 37.27
N GLY A 61 9.58 12.25 37.57
CA GLY A 61 9.90 12.70 38.92
C GLY A 61 10.54 11.60 39.78
N ASP A 62 10.10 11.44 41.02
CA ASP A 62 10.63 10.43 41.95
C ASP A 62 10.08 9.03 41.75
N SER A 63 9.30 8.79 40.69
CA SER A 63 8.68 7.47 40.41
C SER A 63 9.68 6.41 39.95
N VAL A 64 10.79 6.83 39.37
CA VAL A 64 11.89 5.96 38.88
C VAL A 64 13.23 6.67 39.04
N SER A 65 14.28 5.93 39.41
CA SER A 65 15.61 6.52 39.53
C SER A 65 16.18 6.87 38.14
N ARG A 66 17.02 7.92 38.07
CA ARG A 66 17.66 8.34 36.81
C ARG A 66 18.53 7.24 36.22
N GLU A 67 19.19 6.42 37.06
CA GLU A 67 20.04 5.32 36.61
C GLU A 67 19.22 4.18 36.00
N GLU A 68 18.11 3.82 36.64
CA GLU A 68 17.15 2.81 36.14
C GLU A 68 16.54 3.28 34.82
N LEU A 69 16.05 4.53 34.76
CA LEU A 69 15.50 5.12 33.53
C LEU A 69 16.53 5.15 32.39
N LYS A 70 17.81 5.46 32.69
CA LYS A 70 18.88 5.43 31.71
C LYS A 70 19.11 4.03 31.17
N THR A 71 19.10 3.03 32.02
CA THR A 71 19.25 1.64 31.61
C THR A 71 18.11 1.21 30.71
N ASP A 72 16.86 1.42 31.16
CA ASP A 72 15.66 1.04 30.43
C ASP A 72 15.57 1.75 29.05
N PHE A 73 15.88 3.05 29.01
CA PHE A 73 15.89 3.79 27.75
C PHE A 73 17.00 3.33 26.80
N THR A 74 18.20 3.02 27.34
CA THR A 74 19.32 2.55 26.52
C THR A 74 19.02 1.18 25.93
N ASP A 75 18.47 0.26 26.72
CA ASP A 75 18.07 -1.09 26.26
C ASP A 75 16.96 -1.00 25.21
N PHE A 76 15.97 -0.12 25.40
CA PHE A 76 14.92 0.14 24.44
C PHE A 76 15.46 0.68 23.11
N VAL A 77 16.36 1.66 23.16
CA VAL A 77 16.98 2.25 21.97
C VAL A 77 17.85 1.22 21.25
N GLN A 78 18.59 0.38 21.99
CA GLN A 78 19.44 -0.64 21.39
C GLN A 78 18.59 -1.72 20.70
N ASP A 79 17.51 -2.20 21.34
CA ASP A 79 16.57 -3.12 20.69
C ASP A 79 15.99 -2.57 19.40
N LEU A 80 15.59 -1.30 19.38
CA LEU A 80 15.09 -0.67 18.15
C LEU A 80 16.19 -0.45 17.10
N ALA A 81 17.44 -0.23 17.50
CA ALA A 81 18.55 -0.10 16.58
C ALA A 81 18.93 -1.46 15.95
N ASP A 82 18.93 -2.52 16.73
CA ASP A 82 19.18 -3.90 16.25
C ASP A 82 18.12 -4.34 15.22
N HIS A 83 16.92 -3.73 15.29
CA HIS A 83 15.83 -3.97 14.34
C HIS A 83 15.71 -2.92 13.24
N LEU A 84 16.71 -2.07 13.07
CA LEU A 84 16.81 -1.04 12.03
C LEU A 84 15.72 0.05 12.10
N PHE A 85 15.09 0.24 13.27
CA PHE A 85 14.19 1.38 13.46
C PHE A 85 14.95 2.67 13.80
N LEU A 86 16.02 2.55 14.57
CA LEU A 86 16.87 3.65 15.00
C LEU A 86 18.32 3.42 14.58
N VAL A 87 19.10 4.50 14.57
CA VAL A 87 20.55 4.44 14.52
C VAL A 87 21.16 5.05 15.77
N VAL A 88 22.23 4.41 16.28
CA VAL A 88 22.98 4.84 17.44
C VAL A 88 24.46 4.96 17.11
N GLY A 89 25.12 5.95 17.68
CA GLY A 89 26.56 6.20 17.46
C GLY A 89 27.09 7.30 18.37
N ASP A 90 28.38 7.58 18.28
CA ASP A 90 29.03 8.60 19.09
C ASP A 90 29.20 9.95 18.34
N SER A 91 28.96 9.96 17.03
CA SER A 91 28.97 11.18 16.22
C SER A 91 27.91 11.15 15.11
N PRO A 92 27.53 12.32 14.56
CA PRO A 92 26.61 12.40 13.42
C PRO A 92 27.12 11.62 12.21
N GLU A 93 28.43 11.63 11.94
CA GLU A 93 29.05 10.93 10.82
C GLU A 93 28.91 9.40 10.98
N GLU A 94 29.01 8.90 12.20
CA GLU A 94 28.79 7.49 12.50
C GLU A 94 27.33 7.09 12.30
N LEU A 95 26.38 7.94 12.73
CA LEU A 95 24.96 7.73 12.50
C LEU A 95 24.66 7.66 10.99
N ASP A 96 25.23 8.58 10.20
CA ASP A 96 25.03 8.60 8.75
C ASP A 96 25.63 7.36 8.08
N ALA A 97 26.78 6.87 8.54
CA ALA A 97 27.40 5.66 8.00
C ALA A 97 26.60 4.38 8.31
N LYS A 98 25.87 4.35 9.42
CA LYS A 98 25.04 3.21 9.83
C LYS A 98 23.61 3.28 9.26
N ASP A 99 23.14 4.45 8.84
CA ASP A 99 21.77 4.65 8.34
C ASP A 99 21.66 4.21 6.87
N LEU A 100 21.16 3.01 6.68
CA LEU A 100 21.12 2.35 5.38
C LEU A 100 20.22 3.09 4.38
N ASP A 101 20.72 3.25 3.15
CA ASP A 101 19.88 3.67 2.03
C ASP A 101 18.85 2.60 1.71
N PHE A 102 17.67 3.06 1.28
CA PHE A 102 16.67 2.14 0.80
C PHE A 102 17.19 1.43 -0.44
N SER A 103 17.27 0.11 -0.37
CA SER A 103 17.54 -0.74 -1.52
C SER A 103 16.43 -1.78 -1.63
N TYR A 104 15.81 -1.85 -2.80
CA TYR A 104 14.86 -2.89 -3.12
C TYR A 104 15.60 -4.05 -3.80
N SER A 105 16.54 -4.65 -3.10
CA SER A 105 17.12 -5.90 -3.57
C SER A 105 16.09 -7.01 -3.38
N MET A 106 15.95 -7.91 -4.37
CA MET A 106 15.15 -9.14 -4.23
C MET A 106 15.81 -10.12 -3.23
N GLU A 107 17.06 -9.92 -2.89
CA GLU A 107 17.66 -10.49 -1.70
C GLU A 107 16.98 -9.79 -0.52
N ASN A 108 15.99 -10.47 -0.05
CA ASN A 108 15.02 -10.04 0.95
C ASN A 108 15.72 -9.30 2.10
N PRO A 109 15.37 -8.02 2.42
CA PRO A 109 15.84 -7.38 3.65
C PRO A 109 15.54 -8.18 4.91
N LYS A 110 14.63 -9.18 4.84
CA LYS A 110 14.45 -10.17 5.90
C LYS A 110 15.72 -10.95 6.26
N THR A 111 16.69 -11.09 5.36
CA THR A 111 17.98 -11.73 5.68
C THR A 111 18.90 -10.86 6.52
N LEU A 112 18.69 -9.54 6.56
CA LEU A 112 19.43 -8.63 7.46
C LEU A 112 18.91 -8.70 8.91
N VAL A 113 17.76 -9.35 9.14
CA VAL A 113 17.08 -9.43 10.45
C VAL A 113 16.68 -10.88 10.79
N ASP A 114 17.34 -11.87 10.18
CA ASP A 114 16.93 -13.28 10.25
C ASP A 114 17.33 -14.05 11.54
N ASP A 115 17.82 -13.34 12.57
CA ASP A 115 18.07 -13.93 13.89
C ASP A 115 16.84 -14.00 14.82
N PHE A 116 15.65 -13.61 14.31
CA PHE A 116 14.42 -13.86 15.04
C PHE A 116 14.06 -15.33 15.00
N THR A 117 13.88 -15.95 16.17
CA THR A 117 13.25 -17.25 16.26
C THR A 117 11.87 -17.20 15.59
N GLN A 118 11.47 -18.26 14.89
CA GLN A 118 10.18 -18.30 14.20
C GLN A 118 8.99 -17.99 15.13
N GLU A 119 9.08 -18.35 16.39
CA GLU A 119 8.07 -18.09 17.43
C GLU A 119 7.90 -16.59 17.71
N THR A 120 9.01 -15.83 17.80
CA THR A 120 8.95 -14.38 18.04
C THR A 120 8.39 -13.64 16.83
N LYS A 121 8.76 -14.07 15.60
CA LYS A 121 8.21 -13.51 14.33
C LYS A 121 6.70 -13.69 14.24
N GLN A 122 6.18 -14.84 14.64
CA GLN A 122 4.76 -15.15 14.51
C GLN A 122 3.93 -14.42 15.57
N SER A 123 4.37 -14.39 16.82
CA SER A 123 3.64 -13.73 17.91
C SER A 123 3.58 -12.21 17.74
N VAL A 124 4.67 -11.55 17.39
CA VAL A 124 4.70 -10.10 17.18
C VAL A 124 3.84 -9.70 15.98
N LYS A 125 3.94 -10.43 14.86
CA LYS A 125 3.17 -10.12 13.65
C LYS A 125 1.66 -10.30 13.83
N GLU A 126 1.25 -11.39 14.47
CA GLU A 126 -0.16 -11.67 14.76
C GLU A 126 -0.73 -10.65 15.75
N THR A 127 0.00 -10.36 16.83
CA THR A 127 -0.42 -9.41 17.85
C THR A 127 -0.56 -7.99 17.29
N THR A 128 0.40 -7.51 16.49
CA THR A 128 0.35 -6.15 15.93
C THR A 128 -0.75 -6.03 14.88
N GLN A 129 -0.92 -7.02 14.01
CA GLN A 129 -1.99 -7.01 13.01
C GLN A 129 -3.39 -7.06 13.64
N ASP A 130 -3.59 -7.93 14.63
CA ASP A 130 -4.85 -8.01 15.36
C ASP A 130 -5.14 -6.73 16.13
N HIS A 131 -4.13 -6.17 16.81
CA HIS A 131 -4.26 -4.92 17.56
C HIS A 131 -4.62 -3.75 16.63
N ASN A 132 -3.91 -3.60 15.51
CA ASN A 132 -4.19 -2.54 14.52
C ASN A 132 -5.58 -2.68 13.90
N LEU A 133 -6.01 -3.92 13.61
CA LEU A 133 -7.34 -4.19 13.10
C LEU A 133 -8.43 -3.84 14.13
N GLU A 134 -8.24 -4.24 15.38
CA GLU A 134 -9.17 -3.93 16.47
C GLU A 134 -9.22 -2.43 16.79
N ALA A 135 -8.06 -1.75 16.80
CA ALA A 135 -7.98 -0.30 16.99
C ALA A 135 -8.70 0.45 15.86
N ALA A 136 -8.47 0.06 14.60
CA ALA A 136 -9.15 0.64 13.44
C ALA A 136 -10.67 0.39 13.44
N GLN A 137 -11.12 -0.73 14.00
CA GLN A 137 -12.55 -1.02 14.17
C GLN A 137 -13.21 -0.13 15.23
N ARG A 138 -12.48 0.22 16.31
CA ARG A 138 -12.99 1.09 17.37
C ARG A 138 -13.07 2.55 16.92
N LYS A 139 -12.03 3.05 16.26
CA LYS A 139 -11.93 4.44 15.78
C LYS A 139 -11.24 4.44 14.40
N PRO A 140 -11.94 4.70 13.28
CA PRO A 140 -11.32 4.81 11.97
C PRO A 140 -10.22 5.86 11.97
N ARG A 141 -8.99 5.47 11.59
CA ARG A 141 -7.81 6.33 11.55
C ARG A 141 -7.33 6.46 10.10
N LEU A 142 -7.29 7.68 9.58
CA LEU A 142 -6.78 7.95 8.24
C LEU A 142 -5.26 7.87 8.22
N SER A 143 -4.72 6.70 7.93
CA SER A 143 -3.28 6.43 7.88
C SER A 143 -2.70 6.44 6.46
N ALA A 144 -3.53 6.25 5.44
CA ALA A 144 -3.13 6.26 4.04
C ALA A 144 -4.00 7.20 3.20
N LEU A 145 -3.37 7.91 2.27
CA LEU A 145 -4.03 8.82 1.35
C LEU A 145 -3.54 8.57 -0.08
N GLN A 146 -4.44 8.20 -0.99
CA GLN A 146 -4.16 8.27 -2.40
C GLN A 146 -4.50 9.66 -2.95
N PHE A 147 -3.52 10.30 -3.58
CA PHE A 147 -3.65 11.66 -4.08
C PHE A 147 -3.55 11.67 -5.61
N GLU A 148 -4.69 11.83 -6.28
CA GLU A 148 -4.74 12.06 -7.73
C GLU A 148 -4.50 13.54 -8.01
N LEU A 149 -3.21 13.97 -8.06
CA LEU A 149 -2.77 15.36 -8.15
C LEU A 149 -3.22 16.09 -9.43
N THR A 150 -3.43 15.34 -10.50
CA THR A 150 -3.81 15.85 -11.82
C THR A 150 -4.82 14.95 -12.51
N SER A 151 -5.78 15.54 -13.21
CA SER A 151 -6.66 14.80 -14.11
C SER A 151 -6.03 14.53 -15.49
N ARG A 152 -4.88 15.17 -15.79
CA ARG A 152 -4.19 15.02 -17.07
C ARG A 152 -3.52 13.66 -17.17
N CYS A 153 -3.71 13.01 -18.31
CA CYS A 153 -3.03 11.77 -18.65
C CYS A 153 -2.61 11.78 -20.12
N ASN A 154 -1.43 11.27 -20.40
CA ASN A 154 -0.88 11.11 -21.75
C ASN A 154 -1.27 9.79 -22.40
N GLU A 155 -2.02 8.92 -21.70
CA GLU A 155 -2.53 7.63 -22.20
C GLU A 155 -4.05 7.55 -22.12
N ARG A 156 -4.63 6.61 -22.90
CA ARG A 156 -6.06 6.30 -22.94
C ARG A 156 -6.28 4.80 -22.83
N CYS A 157 -5.69 4.19 -21.78
CA CYS A 157 -5.69 2.74 -21.59
C CYS A 157 -7.10 2.17 -21.61
N ILE A 158 -7.29 1.09 -22.37
CA ILE A 158 -8.60 0.45 -22.64
C ILE A 158 -9.27 -0.14 -21.40
N HIS A 159 -8.50 -0.41 -20.33
CA HIS A 159 -8.96 -1.00 -19.07
C HIS A 159 -9.12 0.01 -17.94
N CYS A 160 -8.73 1.28 -18.17
CA CYS A 160 -8.66 2.29 -17.12
C CYS A 160 -10.01 2.47 -16.43
N TYR A 161 -10.00 2.47 -15.08
CA TYR A 161 -11.20 2.74 -14.28
C TYR A 161 -11.61 4.22 -14.33
N ILE A 162 -10.68 5.14 -14.64
CA ILE A 162 -10.98 6.55 -14.83
C ILE A 162 -11.57 6.74 -16.24
N PRO A 163 -12.83 7.22 -16.35
CA PRO A 163 -13.44 7.46 -17.65
C PRO A 163 -12.66 8.45 -18.50
N ASN A 164 -12.55 8.20 -19.81
CA ASN A 164 -11.83 9.09 -20.72
C ASN A 164 -12.37 10.53 -20.70
N ALA A 165 -13.66 10.73 -20.46
CA ALA A 165 -14.27 12.05 -20.33
C ALA A 165 -13.77 12.84 -19.11
N LYS A 166 -13.32 12.15 -18.04
CA LYS A 166 -12.72 12.80 -16.86
C LYS A 166 -11.24 13.15 -17.06
N LYS A 167 -10.55 12.46 -17.97
CA LYS A 167 -9.15 12.74 -18.26
C LYS A 167 -9.00 14.11 -18.92
N ASN A 168 -8.09 14.93 -18.39
CA ASN A 168 -7.84 16.31 -18.78
C ASN A 168 -8.99 17.30 -18.50
N ALA A 169 -10.04 16.91 -17.78
CA ALA A 169 -11.19 17.78 -17.51
C ALA A 169 -10.97 18.74 -16.32
N GLY A 170 -10.19 18.32 -15.29
CA GLY A 170 -10.04 19.05 -14.04
C GLY A 170 -8.70 19.78 -13.83
N GLY A 171 -7.71 19.54 -14.69
CA GLY A 171 -6.37 20.13 -14.54
C GLY A 171 -5.58 19.59 -13.36
N ASP A 172 -4.75 20.44 -12.75
CA ASP A 172 -3.88 20.14 -11.61
C ASP A 172 -4.46 20.77 -10.33
N MET A 173 -4.29 20.10 -9.20
CA MET A 173 -4.54 20.72 -7.90
C MET A 173 -3.44 21.74 -7.61
N PRO A 174 -3.75 22.99 -7.20
CA PRO A 174 -2.74 23.97 -6.84
C PRO A 174 -1.87 23.47 -5.69
N ILE A 175 -0.55 23.73 -5.77
CA ILE A 175 0.44 23.22 -4.81
C ILE A 175 0.14 23.66 -3.37
N GLU A 176 -0.34 24.88 -3.17
CA GLU A 176 -0.70 25.41 -1.86
C GLU A 176 -1.84 24.59 -1.22
N LYS A 177 -2.80 24.15 -2.06
CA LYS A 177 -3.89 23.27 -1.58
C LYS A 177 -3.38 21.88 -1.26
N VAL A 178 -2.47 21.34 -2.07
CA VAL A 178 -1.82 20.05 -1.78
C VAL A 178 -1.09 20.12 -0.44
N PHE A 179 -0.30 21.18 -0.18
CA PHE A 179 0.41 21.35 1.08
C PHE A 179 -0.53 21.45 2.27
N SER A 180 -1.61 22.24 2.15
CA SER A 180 -2.64 22.32 3.19
C SER A 180 -3.26 20.97 3.54
N ILE A 181 -3.54 20.12 2.55
CA ILE A 181 -4.10 18.78 2.77
C ILE A 181 -3.07 17.86 3.42
N ILE A 182 -1.80 17.94 3.00
CA ILE A 182 -0.70 17.17 3.60
C ILE A 182 -0.51 17.57 5.07
N ASP A 183 -0.62 18.86 5.41
CA ASP A 183 -0.56 19.32 6.79
C ASP A 183 -1.71 18.75 7.63
N GLU A 184 -2.96 18.87 7.15
CA GLU A 184 -4.12 18.27 7.82
C GLU A 184 -3.97 16.76 7.99
N PHE A 185 -3.48 16.07 6.96
CA PHE A 185 -3.26 14.63 6.99
C PHE A 185 -2.18 14.24 8.00
N ALA A 186 -1.08 15.00 8.08
CA ALA A 186 -0.04 14.80 9.10
C ALA A 186 -0.60 14.98 10.52
N ASP A 187 -1.38 16.05 10.75
CA ASP A 187 -2.02 16.37 12.04
C ASP A 187 -3.09 15.32 12.44
N MET A 188 -3.56 14.51 11.48
CA MET A 188 -4.45 13.37 11.72
C MET A 188 -3.69 12.07 12.00
N GLY A 189 -2.36 12.09 12.03
CA GLY A 189 -1.51 10.90 12.17
C GLY A 189 -1.30 10.14 10.87
N GLY A 190 -1.52 10.78 9.73
CA GLY A 190 -1.33 10.21 8.41
C GLY A 190 0.11 9.78 8.16
N LEU A 191 0.28 8.61 7.56
CA LEU A 191 1.59 7.99 7.37
C LEU A 191 1.95 7.84 5.90
N HIS A 192 1.06 7.28 5.10
CA HIS A 192 1.35 6.84 3.74
C HIS A 192 0.63 7.70 2.70
N VAL A 193 1.40 8.28 1.79
CA VAL A 193 0.88 9.02 0.64
C VAL A 193 1.20 8.30 -0.65
N THR A 194 0.18 7.95 -1.43
CA THR A 194 0.34 7.47 -2.79
C THR A 194 0.06 8.62 -3.76
N LEU A 195 1.10 9.12 -4.42
CA LEU A 195 0.99 10.15 -5.43
C LEU A 195 0.60 9.53 -6.78
N SER A 196 -0.49 10.01 -7.34
CA SER A 196 -1.11 9.48 -8.55
C SER A 196 -1.80 10.59 -9.34
N GLY A 197 -2.71 10.21 -10.22
CA GLY A 197 -3.54 11.10 -11.03
C GLY A 197 -3.95 10.42 -12.31
N GLY A 198 -4.15 11.19 -13.36
CA GLY A 198 -4.10 10.62 -14.71
C GLY A 198 -2.67 10.12 -15.00
N GLU A 199 -1.70 11.05 -14.99
CA GLU A 199 -0.27 10.77 -14.96
C GLU A 199 0.44 11.79 -14.06
N VAL A 200 0.98 11.33 -12.96
CA VAL A 200 1.53 12.17 -11.88
C VAL A 200 2.67 13.09 -12.35
N PHE A 201 3.56 12.60 -13.23
CA PHE A 201 4.67 13.40 -13.76
C PHE A 201 4.26 14.47 -14.78
N LEU A 202 2.97 14.58 -15.13
CA LEU A 202 2.43 15.75 -15.82
C LEU A 202 2.12 16.91 -14.87
N HIS A 203 2.06 16.67 -13.55
CA HIS A 203 1.91 17.75 -12.59
C HIS A 203 3.22 18.53 -12.47
N LYS A 204 3.18 19.85 -12.74
CA LYS A 204 4.39 20.70 -12.79
C LYS A 204 5.16 20.76 -11.47
N ASP A 205 4.46 20.62 -10.35
CA ASP A 205 5.01 20.75 -9.00
C ASP A 205 5.18 19.39 -8.29
N VAL A 206 5.23 18.27 -9.04
CA VAL A 206 5.32 16.92 -8.42
C VAL A 206 6.56 16.77 -7.54
N ILE A 207 7.70 17.34 -7.91
CA ILE A 207 8.94 17.29 -7.13
C ILE A 207 8.81 18.06 -5.81
N PRO A 208 8.43 19.35 -5.77
CA PRO A 208 8.17 20.06 -4.51
C PRO A 208 7.14 19.35 -3.62
N ILE A 209 6.13 18.71 -4.21
CA ILE A 209 5.13 17.94 -3.44
C ILE A 209 5.79 16.73 -2.76
N MET A 210 6.60 15.95 -3.47
CA MET A 210 7.35 14.83 -2.87
C MET A 210 8.27 15.29 -1.74
N GLN A 211 9.03 16.36 -1.96
CA GLN A 211 9.90 16.94 -0.96
C GLN A 211 9.12 17.39 0.29
N TYR A 212 7.92 17.97 0.08
CA TYR A 212 7.07 18.37 1.19
C TYR A 212 6.49 17.18 1.96
N CYS A 213 6.06 16.12 1.28
CA CYS A 213 5.66 14.87 1.94
C CYS A 213 6.80 14.30 2.79
N ARG A 214 8.04 14.31 2.25
CA ARG A 214 9.21 13.86 3.00
C ARG A 214 9.51 14.73 4.21
N LYS A 215 9.43 16.06 4.07
CA LYS A 215 9.57 17.01 5.18
C LYS A 215 8.54 16.76 6.29
N LYS A 216 7.33 16.31 5.94
CA LYS A 216 6.28 15.93 6.89
C LYS A 216 6.39 14.48 7.37
N ASP A 217 7.54 13.86 7.15
CA ASP A 217 7.85 12.49 7.57
C ASP A 217 6.83 11.46 7.06
N MET A 218 6.46 11.56 5.77
CA MET A 218 5.53 10.61 5.14
C MET A 218 6.26 9.58 4.30
N GLN A 219 5.75 8.36 4.32
CA GLN A 219 6.10 7.31 3.39
C GLN A 219 5.44 7.59 2.04
N ILE A 220 6.23 7.60 0.95
CA ILE A 220 5.77 8.02 -0.37
C ILE A 220 5.78 6.83 -1.32
N SER A 221 4.64 6.57 -1.97
CA SER A 221 4.52 5.69 -3.13
C SER A 221 4.08 6.49 -4.36
N ILE A 222 4.46 6.05 -5.56
CA ILE A 222 4.10 6.72 -6.81
C ILE A 222 3.44 5.72 -7.75
N LEU A 223 2.31 6.11 -8.37
CA LEU A 223 1.69 5.39 -9.48
C LEU A 223 1.86 6.20 -10.77
N SER A 224 2.54 5.64 -11.77
CA SER A 224 2.88 6.35 -13.00
C SER A 224 3.05 5.40 -14.19
N ASN A 225 2.73 5.88 -15.40
CA ASN A 225 3.11 5.22 -16.65
C ASN A 225 4.55 5.56 -17.08
N LEU A 226 5.22 6.49 -16.39
CA LEU A 226 6.60 6.94 -16.57
C LEU A 226 6.91 7.68 -17.89
N ILE A 227 5.96 7.81 -18.83
CA ILE A 227 6.24 8.44 -20.13
C ILE A 227 6.58 9.92 -20.00
N ALA A 228 6.04 10.58 -18.98
CA ALA A 228 6.26 11.99 -18.70
C ALA A 228 7.43 12.26 -17.72
N LEU A 229 8.04 11.21 -17.15
CA LEU A 229 9.21 11.33 -16.28
C LEU A 229 10.39 11.92 -17.04
N LYS A 230 11.03 12.92 -16.45
CA LYS A 230 12.22 13.55 -16.98
C LYS A 230 13.47 13.14 -16.21
N ASP A 231 14.60 13.03 -16.91
CA ASP A 231 15.85 12.57 -16.30
C ASP A 231 16.31 13.47 -15.14
N GLU A 232 16.08 14.78 -15.25
CA GLU A 232 16.41 15.74 -14.18
C GLU A 232 15.60 15.55 -12.89
N GLN A 233 14.50 14.80 -12.92
CA GLN A 233 13.67 14.52 -11.74
C GLN A 233 14.18 13.33 -10.91
N ILE A 234 14.97 12.43 -11.52
CA ILE A 234 15.43 11.19 -10.90
C ILE A 234 16.23 11.44 -9.60
N PRO A 235 17.18 12.38 -9.52
CA PRO A 235 17.89 12.67 -8.29
C PRO A 235 16.97 13.08 -7.12
N TYR A 236 15.96 13.89 -7.40
CA TYR A 236 15.00 14.35 -6.38
C TYR A 236 14.08 13.22 -5.89
N ILE A 237 13.72 12.27 -6.76
CA ILE A 237 12.96 11.08 -6.39
C ILE A 237 13.80 10.20 -5.43
N LYS A 238 15.09 10.04 -5.72
CA LYS A 238 16.02 9.33 -4.84
C LYS A 238 16.14 10.01 -3.47
N GLU A 239 16.36 11.32 -3.46
CA GLU A 239 16.44 12.14 -2.24
C GLU A 239 15.17 12.07 -1.40
N ALA A 240 13.98 12.08 -2.03
CA ALA A 240 12.70 11.94 -1.35
C ALA A 240 12.51 10.55 -0.71
N ASN A 241 13.42 9.61 -0.92
CA ASN A 241 13.37 8.26 -0.38
C ASN A 241 12.03 7.57 -0.63
N VAL A 242 11.58 7.60 -1.91
CA VAL A 242 10.32 7.00 -2.33
C VAL A 242 10.35 5.49 -2.09
N SER A 243 9.35 4.97 -1.39
CA SER A 243 9.30 3.55 -1.03
C SER A 243 9.07 2.63 -2.22
N ILE A 244 8.33 3.10 -3.22
CA ILE A 244 8.12 2.36 -4.47
C ILE A 244 7.53 3.25 -5.56
N ILE A 245 7.96 3.02 -6.81
CA ILE A 245 7.27 3.51 -7.99
C ILE A 245 6.61 2.32 -8.68
N GLN A 246 5.28 2.30 -8.73
CA GLN A 246 4.53 1.30 -9.46
C GLN A 246 4.25 1.80 -10.87
N THR A 247 4.65 1.02 -11.85
CA THR A 247 4.42 1.31 -13.27
C THR A 247 3.81 0.14 -13.99
N SER A 248 3.00 0.39 -15.02
CA SER A 248 2.37 -0.66 -15.82
C SER A 248 3.20 -0.97 -17.05
N LEU A 249 3.54 -2.25 -17.23
CA LEU A 249 4.11 -2.78 -18.47
C LEU A 249 3.25 -3.97 -18.92
N TYR A 250 2.46 -3.78 -19.97
CA TYR A 250 1.43 -4.76 -20.36
C TYR A 250 1.97 -5.88 -21.23
N SER A 251 3.07 -5.68 -21.95
CA SER A 251 3.70 -6.68 -22.81
C SER A 251 5.15 -6.28 -23.13
N MET A 252 5.99 -7.27 -23.38
CA MET A 252 7.30 -7.07 -23.99
C MET A 252 7.21 -6.78 -25.49
N GLU A 253 6.08 -7.10 -26.12
CA GLU A 253 5.79 -6.75 -27.50
C GLU A 253 5.23 -5.32 -27.59
N PRO A 254 5.94 -4.36 -28.24
CA PRO A 254 5.50 -2.96 -28.31
C PRO A 254 4.10 -2.79 -28.89
N ALA A 255 3.74 -3.56 -29.92
CA ALA A 255 2.44 -3.46 -30.57
C ALA A 255 1.27 -3.80 -29.63
N ILE A 256 1.44 -4.79 -28.74
CA ILE A 256 0.42 -5.18 -27.78
C ILE A 256 0.30 -4.11 -26.69
N HIS A 257 1.41 -3.68 -26.12
CA HIS A 257 1.42 -2.63 -25.08
C HIS A 257 0.81 -1.33 -25.61
N ASP A 258 1.25 -0.87 -26.77
CA ASP A 258 0.78 0.37 -27.39
C ASP A 258 -0.71 0.31 -27.74
N THR A 259 -1.24 -0.85 -28.10
CA THR A 259 -2.67 -1.05 -28.31
C THR A 259 -3.46 -0.89 -27.02
N ILE A 260 -2.95 -1.39 -25.90
CA ILE A 260 -3.59 -1.26 -24.59
C ILE A 260 -3.58 0.17 -24.09
N THR A 261 -2.45 0.88 -24.21
CA THR A 261 -2.30 2.29 -23.81
C THR A 261 -2.92 3.25 -24.81
N THR A 262 -3.16 2.80 -26.06
CA THR A 262 -3.56 3.57 -27.23
C THR A 262 -2.53 4.60 -27.69
N ILE A 263 -1.28 4.46 -27.27
CA ILE A 263 -0.19 5.41 -27.58
C ILE A 263 0.98 4.68 -28.23
N LYS A 264 1.25 4.97 -29.48
CA LYS A 264 2.38 4.41 -30.21
C LYS A 264 3.73 4.80 -29.58
N GLY A 265 4.58 3.83 -29.31
CA GLY A 265 5.90 3.99 -28.71
C GLY A 265 5.86 4.16 -27.19
N SER A 266 4.71 3.94 -26.51
CA SER A 266 4.59 4.00 -25.06
C SER A 266 5.44 2.93 -24.41
N GLN A 267 5.45 1.68 -24.91
CA GLN A 267 6.24 0.58 -24.37
C GLN A 267 7.73 0.92 -24.27
N VAL A 268 8.30 1.43 -25.37
CA VAL A 268 9.73 1.77 -25.44
C VAL A 268 10.10 2.86 -24.42
N LYS A 269 9.24 3.88 -24.27
CA LYS A 269 9.45 4.97 -23.30
C LYS A 269 9.35 4.47 -21.87
N THR A 270 8.32 3.71 -21.55
CA THR A 270 8.13 3.13 -20.21
C THR A 270 9.29 2.23 -19.82
N LYS A 271 9.75 1.33 -20.72
CA LYS A 271 10.93 0.50 -20.47
C LYS A 271 12.19 1.31 -20.20
N ALA A 272 12.48 2.30 -21.05
CA ALA A 272 13.66 3.15 -20.88
C ALA A 272 13.62 3.90 -19.53
N ALA A 273 12.45 4.36 -19.09
CA ALA A 273 12.29 5.00 -17.79
C ALA A 273 12.47 4.03 -16.62
N ILE A 274 11.95 2.80 -16.71
CA ILE A 274 12.19 1.74 -15.73
C ILE A 274 13.70 1.48 -15.57
N GLU A 275 14.42 1.30 -16.67
CA GLU A 275 15.86 1.01 -16.67
C GLU A 275 16.67 2.15 -16.02
N LYS A 276 16.28 3.42 -16.26
CA LYS A 276 16.91 4.59 -15.62
C LYS A 276 16.65 4.64 -14.12
N LEU A 277 15.43 4.37 -13.67
CA LEU A 277 15.08 4.34 -12.24
C LEU A 277 15.84 3.24 -11.51
N VAL A 278 15.90 2.05 -12.11
CA VAL A 278 16.69 0.91 -11.57
C VAL A 278 18.16 1.23 -11.50
N ALA A 279 18.73 1.84 -12.56
CA ALA A 279 20.14 2.27 -12.57
C ALA A 279 20.45 3.33 -11.50
N ALA A 280 19.46 4.13 -11.09
CA ALA A 280 19.55 5.08 -9.98
C ALA A 280 19.27 4.43 -8.61
N ASP A 281 19.05 3.10 -8.56
CA ASP A 281 18.70 2.36 -7.36
C ASP A 281 17.43 2.92 -6.69
N ILE A 282 16.42 3.23 -7.50
CA ILE A 282 15.07 3.63 -7.07
C ILE A 282 14.16 2.41 -7.16
N PRO A 283 13.38 2.10 -6.09
CA PRO A 283 12.51 0.94 -6.08
C PRO A 283 11.41 1.02 -7.14
N VAL A 284 11.37 0.03 -8.03
CA VAL A 284 10.34 -0.08 -9.07
C VAL A 284 9.55 -1.39 -8.91
N GLN A 285 8.24 -1.29 -8.99
CA GLN A 285 7.34 -2.43 -9.16
C GLN A 285 6.73 -2.37 -10.55
N ILE A 286 6.92 -3.44 -11.32
CA ILE A 286 6.31 -3.59 -12.64
C ILE A 286 4.97 -4.33 -12.47
N SER A 287 3.87 -3.65 -12.75
CA SER A 287 2.53 -4.21 -12.72
C SER A 287 2.09 -4.58 -14.14
N CYS A 288 1.67 -5.83 -14.32
CA CYS A 288 1.14 -6.33 -15.59
C CYS A 288 -0.33 -6.77 -15.41
N PRO A 289 -1.29 -5.83 -15.41
CA PRO A 289 -2.71 -6.18 -15.40
C PRO A 289 -3.08 -6.99 -16.63
N LEU A 290 -3.72 -8.14 -16.40
CA LEU A 290 -4.03 -9.11 -17.45
C LEU A 290 -5.41 -8.87 -18.04
N MET A 291 -5.47 -8.91 -19.35
CA MET A 291 -6.69 -8.79 -20.15
C MET A 291 -6.56 -9.61 -21.43
N LYS A 292 -7.63 -9.72 -22.19
CA LYS A 292 -7.65 -10.51 -23.45
C LYS A 292 -6.49 -10.20 -24.39
N ALA A 293 -6.03 -8.96 -24.42
CA ALA A 293 -4.96 -8.52 -25.32
C ALA A 293 -3.57 -9.06 -24.94
N ASN A 294 -3.28 -9.33 -23.65
CA ASN A 294 -1.91 -9.61 -23.20
C ASN A 294 -1.73 -10.87 -22.32
N PHE A 295 -2.77 -11.59 -21.97
CA PHE A 295 -2.66 -12.70 -21.00
C PHE A 295 -1.76 -13.86 -21.45
N LYS A 296 -1.44 -13.96 -22.73
CA LYS A 296 -0.55 -15.02 -23.24
C LYS A 296 0.95 -14.69 -23.13
N GLY A 297 1.30 -13.41 -23.06
CA GLY A 297 2.70 -12.92 -23.06
C GLY A 297 3.17 -12.31 -21.74
N TYR A 298 2.41 -12.44 -20.66
CA TYR A 298 2.74 -11.81 -19.39
C TYR A 298 4.01 -12.36 -18.72
N ALA A 299 4.32 -13.65 -18.94
CA ALA A 299 5.50 -14.27 -18.38
C ALA A 299 6.80 -13.58 -18.82
N ASP A 300 6.86 -13.06 -20.04
CA ASP A 300 8.01 -12.31 -20.55
C ASP A 300 8.21 -11.00 -19.77
N VAL A 301 7.11 -10.35 -19.33
CA VAL A 301 7.16 -9.15 -18.48
C VAL A 301 7.70 -9.50 -17.10
N LEU A 302 7.29 -10.63 -16.51
CA LEU A 302 7.80 -11.09 -15.22
C LEU A 302 9.29 -11.44 -15.30
N GLN A 303 9.73 -12.12 -16.36
CA GLN A 303 11.15 -12.41 -16.59
C GLN A 303 11.98 -11.13 -16.78
N TYR A 304 11.45 -10.16 -17.51
CA TYR A 304 12.09 -8.86 -17.65
C TYR A 304 12.24 -8.14 -16.28
N ALA A 305 11.18 -8.09 -15.49
CA ALA A 305 11.23 -7.52 -14.13
C ALA A 305 12.29 -8.24 -13.28
N GLN A 306 12.32 -9.56 -13.31
CA GLN A 306 13.31 -10.37 -12.59
C GLN A 306 14.75 -10.07 -13.06
N SER A 307 14.98 -9.89 -14.36
CA SER A 307 16.29 -9.54 -14.91
C SER A 307 16.80 -8.19 -14.41
N LEU A 308 15.89 -7.27 -14.09
CA LEU A 308 16.17 -5.97 -13.50
C LEU A 308 16.17 -5.98 -11.96
N ARG A 309 15.92 -7.12 -11.33
CA ARG A 309 15.70 -7.24 -9.88
C ARG A 309 14.54 -6.37 -9.37
N CYS A 310 13.55 -6.11 -10.23
CA CYS A 310 12.33 -5.39 -9.86
C CYS A 310 11.28 -6.35 -9.32
N LYS A 311 10.43 -5.85 -8.40
CA LYS A 311 9.21 -6.55 -8.04
C LYS A 311 8.27 -6.59 -9.26
N ALA A 312 7.66 -7.76 -9.52
CA ALA A 312 6.61 -7.89 -10.51
C ALA A 312 5.28 -8.26 -9.85
N GLN A 313 4.20 -7.77 -10.40
CA GLN A 313 2.85 -8.13 -9.96
C GLN A 313 1.94 -8.29 -11.17
N THR A 314 1.15 -9.35 -11.18
CA THR A 314 0.03 -9.52 -12.11
C THR A 314 -1.28 -9.41 -11.37
N ASP A 315 -2.30 -8.89 -12.05
CA ASP A 315 -3.69 -8.92 -11.59
C ASP A 315 -4.58 -9.26 -12.78
N TYR A 316 -5.40 -10.29 -12.65
CA TYR A 316 -6.36 -10.71 -13.65
C TYR A 316 -7.78 -10.18 -13.39
N ILE A 317 -7.93 -9.33 -12.39
CA ILE A 317 -9.22 -8.77 -11.99
C ILE A 317 -9.35 -7.33 -12.52
N MET A 318 -10.19 -7.15 -13.54
CA MET A 318 -10.52 -5.85 -14.10
C MET A 318 -11.79 -5.29 -13.45
N MET A 319 -11.76 -4.01 -13.08
CA MET A 319 -12.88 -3.27 -12.49
C MET A 319 -13.60 -2.44 -13.56
N ALA A 320 -14.91 -2.29 -13.45
CA ALA A 320 -15.69 -1.32 -14.23
C ALA A 320 -15.24 0.13 -13.98
N GLN A 321 -15.56 1.02 -14.89
CA GLN A 321 -15.23 2.44 -14.73
C GLN A 321 -15.91 3.07 -13.52
N SER A 322 -15.28 4.06 -12.95
CA SER A 322 -15.71 4.74 -11.73
C SER A 322 -17.00 5.59 -11.88
N ASN A 323 -17.51 5.71 -13.09
CA ASN A 323 -18.81 6.31 -13.42
C ASN A 323 -19.92 5.27 -13.67
N LEU A 324 -19.72 4.01 -13.25
CA LEU A 324 -20.61 2.88 -13.42
C LEU A 324 -20.70 2.35 -14.89
N ASP A 325 -19.85 2.84 -15.79
CA ASP A 325 -19.77 2.32 -17.16
C ASP A 325 -18.97 1.00 -17.17
N THR A 326 -19.53 -0.01 -17.82
CA THR A 326 -18.99 -1.37 -17.90
C THR A 326 -18.35 -1.70 -19.25
N GLN A 327 -18.26 -0.74 -20.18
CA GLN A 327 -17.74 -0.99 -21.53
C GLN A 327 -16.29 -1.48 -21.53
N ASN A 328 -15.44 -1.00 -20.60
CA ASN A 328 -14.08 -1.47 -20.46
C ASN A 328 -13.98 -2.97 -20.12
N LEU A 329 -15.03 -3.55 -19.50
CA LEU A 329 -15.09 -4.97 -19.13
C LEU A 329 -15.13 -5.93 -20.34
N ALA A 330 -15.36 -5.42 -21.54
CA ALA A 330 -15.21 -6.20 -22.77
C ALA A 330 -13.79 -6.77 -22.92
N ASN A 331 -12.79 -6.13 -22.31
CA ASN A 331 -11.39 -6.56 -22.28
C ASN A 331 -11.07 -7.56 -21.15
N ARG A 332 -11.99 -7.79 -20.21
CA ARG A 332 -11.83 -8.72 -19.09
C ARG A 332 -11.67 -10.16 -19.61
N LEU A 333 -10.83 -10.94 -18.95
CA LEU A 333 -10.68 -12.38 -19.24
C LEU A 333 -11.99 -13.13 -19.01
N SER A 334 -12.26 -14.14 -19.83
CA SER A 334 -13.28 -15.16 -19.52
C SER A 334 -12.81 -16.05 -18.37
N LEU A 335 -13.69 -16.90 -17.83
CA LEU A 335 -13.28 -17.86 -16.79
C LEU A 335 -12.26 -18.86 -17.33
N GLU A 336 -12.40 -19.32 -18.58
CA GLU A 336 -11.47 -20.23 -19.22
C GLU A 336 -10.10 -19.57 -19.41
N GLU A 337 -10.07 -18.32 -19.87
CA GLU A 337 -8.82 -17.56 -20.00
C GLU A 337 -8.19 -17.29 -18.62
N THR A 338 -8.99 -17.01 -17.60
CA THR A 338 -8.53 -16.85 -16.20
C THR A 338 -7.95 -18.17 -15.67
N GLU A 339 -8.57 -19.33 -15.97
CA GLU A 339 -8.04 -20.63 -15.57
C GLU A 339 -6.67 -20.90 -16.20
N VAL A 340 -6.48 -20.58 -17.47
CA VAL A 340 -5.17 -20.71 -18.16
C VAL A 340 -4.12 -19.88 -17.42
N VAL A 341 -4.43 -18.62 -17.11
CA VAL A 341 -3.53 -17.71 -16.37
C VAL A 341 -3.20 -18.26 -14.99
N LEU A 342 -4.19 -18.65 -14.18
CA LEU A 342 -3.97 -19.14 -12.82
C LEU A 342 -3.10 -20.40 -12.78
N ARG A 343 -3.36 -21.35 -13.69
CA ARG A 343 -2.56 -22.57 -13.79
C ARG A 343 -1.12 -22.29 -14.24
N ASP A 344 -0.93 -21.24 -15.01
CA ASP A 344 0.39 -20.84 -15.49
C ASP A 344 1.17 -20.06 -14.43
N ILE A 345 0.56 -19.10 -13.74
CA ILE A 345 1.18 -18.37 -12.61
C ILE A 345 1.72 -19.34 -11.55
N LEU A 346 0.98 -20.40 -11.21
CA LEU A 346 1.42 -21.42 -10.27
C LEU A 346 2.69 -22.19 -10.69
N LYS A 347 3.12 -22.08 -11.95
CA LYS A 347 4.39 -22.67 -12.43
C LYS A 347 5.56 -21.70 -12.28
N TRP A 348 5.31 -20.41 -12.46
CA TRP A 348 6.35 -19.39 -12.56
C TRP A 348 6.59 -18.63 -11.24
N ASP A 349 5.53 -18.31 -10.52
CA ASP A 349 5.59 -17.50 -9.29
C ASP A 349 5.61 -18.40 -8.06
N LYS A 350 6.79 -18.57 -7.47
CA LYS A 350 6.98 -19.41 -6.28
C LYS A 350 6.25 -18.83 -5.06
N ASP A 351 6.27 -17.51 -4.88
CA ASP A 351 5.65 -16.85 -3.73
C ASP A 351 4.12 -16.95 -3.83
N TYR A 352 3.57 -16.71 -5.04
CA TYR A 352 2.14 -16.93 -5.30
C TYR A 352 1.74 -18.39 -5.07
N LYS A 353 2.53 -19.34 -5.58
CA LYS A 353 2.30 -20.77 -5.38
C LYS A 353 2.29 -21.12 -3.90
N GLU A 354 3.30 -20.70 -3.14
CA GLU A 354 3.39 -21.01 -1.71
C GLU A 354 2.24 -20.40 -0.92
N SER A 355 1.92 -19.13 -1.14
CA SER A 355 0.81 -18.46 -0.48
C SER A 355 -0.54 -19.09 -0.82
N THR A 356 -0.75 -19.42 -2.09
CA THR A 356 -1.99 -20.03 -2.60
C THR A 356 -2.19 -21.46 -2.06
N LEU A 357 -1.12 -22.26 -2.04
CA LEU A 357 -1.20 -23.64 -1.55
C LEU A 357 -1.30 -23.74 -0.01
N LYS A 358 -0.99 -22.68 0.73
CA LYS A 358 -1.24 -22.58 2.18
C LYS A 358 -2.70 -22.26 2.50
N GLN A 359 -3.50 -21.81 1.55
CA GLN A 359 -4.93 -21.59 1.75
C GLN A 359 -5.61 -22.94 2.03
N ARG A 360 -6.40 -22.97 3.09
CA ARG A 360 -7.13 -24.18 3.51
C ARG A 360 -8.60 -24.05 3.14
N PRO A 361 -9.27 -25.17 2.81
CA PRO A 361 -10.72 -25.19 2.71
C PRO A 361 -11.36 -24.70 4.02
N VAL A 362 -12.51 -24.04 3.88
CA VAL A 362 -13.29 -23.56 5.06
C VAL A 362 -13.58 -24.67 6.06
N SER A 363 -13.77 -25.92 5.59
CA SER A 363 -13.98 -27.11 6.41
C SER A 363 -12.79 -27.51 7.28
N GLU A 364 -11.58 -27.01 6.98
CA GLU A 364 -10.34 -27.30 7.71
C GLU A 364 -9.88 -26.13 8.60
N GLU A 365 -10.66 -25.06 8.71
CA GLU A 365 -10.39 -23.97 9.63
C GLU A 365 -10.57 -24.42 11.09
N ILE A 366 -9.45 -24.52 11.81
CA ILE A 366 -9.41 -25.05 13.18
C ILE A 366 -10.05 -24.10 14.20
N ALA A 367 -10.21 -22.80 13.89
CA ALA A 367 -10.67 -21.77 14.85
C ALA A 367 -11.49 -20.66 14.18
N PHE A 368 -12.37 -20.98 13.22
CA PHE A 368 -13.24 -19.98 12.65
C PHE A 368 -14.33 -19.56 13.67
N ASP A 369 -14.30 -18.29 14.06
CA ASP A 369 -15.33 -17.65 14.86
C ASP A 369 -16.28 -16.85 13.93
N PRO A 370 -17.47 -17.38 13.61
CA PRO A 370 -18.43 -16.73 12.71
C PRO A 370 -18.90 -15.38 13.24
N GLU A 371 -19.02 -15.22 14.57
CA GLU A 371 -19.51 -13.98 15.17
C GLU A 371 -18.44 -12.89 15.10
N ARG A 372 -17.18 -13.21 15.36
CA ARG A 372 -16.04 -12.30 15.21
C ARG A 372 -15.90 -11.91 13.74
N PHE A 373 -15.94 -12.88 12.84
CA PHE A 373 -15.82 -12.64 11.39
C PHE A 373 -16.97 -11.75 10.88
N ALA A 374 -18.23 -12.00 11.29
CA ALA A 374 -19.37 -11.21 10.88
C ALA A 374 -19.23 -9.71 11.22
N ARG A 375 -18.51 -9.38 12.29
CA ARG A 375 -18.26 -8.00 12.74
C ARG A 375 -17.10 -7.30 12.02
N GLN A 376 -16.28 -8.04 11.28
CA GLN A 376 -15.14 -7.46 10.57
C GLN A 376 -15.57 -6.62 9.36
N PRO A 377 -14.87 -5.51 9.05
CA PRO A 377 -15.06 -4.80 7.80
C PRO A 377 -14.59 -5.65 6.62
N LEU A 378 -15.07 -5.32 5.41
CA LEU A 378 -14.66 -6.02 4.20
C LEU A 378 -13.30 -5.56 3.66
N CYS A 379 -12.95 -4.29 3.85
CA CYS A 379 -11.69 -3.70 3.40
C CYS A 379 -11.36 -2.42 4.18
N GLY A 380 -10.20 -1.81 3.89
CA GLY A 380 -9.74 -0.56 4.52
C GLY A 380 -10.42 0.71 4.00
N ALA A 381 -11.18 0.64 2.91
CA ALA A 381 -11.82 1.80 2.30
C ALA A 381 -12.68 2.58 3.31
N GLY A 382 -12.32 3.86 3.53
CA GLY A 382 -12.98 4.72 4.51
C GLY A 382 -12.73 4.37 5.99
N ILE A 383 -11.89 3.37 6.28
CA ILE A 383 -11.49 2.96 7.64
C ILE A 383 -10.08 3.46 7.97
N ASN A 384 -9.15 3.24 7.07
CA ASN A 384 -7.76 3.69 7.19
C ASN A 384 -7.22 4.39 5.93
N ASP A 385 -7.97 4.40 4.85
CA ASP A 385 -7.59 5.06 3.60
C ASP A 385 -8.72 5.86 2.97
N CYS A 386 -8.34 6.83 2.13
CA CYS A 386 -9.24 7.52 1.21
C CYS A 386 -8.47 8.01 -0.03
N CYS A 387 -9.23 8.49 -1.04
CA CYS A 387 -8.66 9.09 -2.25
C CYS A 387 -9.14 10.53 -2.39
N ILE A 388 -8.23 11.43 -2.79
CA ILE A 388 -8.55 12.83 -3.16
C ILE A 388 -8.14 13.06 -4.60
N THR A 389 -9.02 13.61 -5.40
CA THR A 389 -8.77 13.93 -6.82
C THR A 389 -8.44 15.40 -7.03
N ALA A 390 -7.90 15.75 -8.21
CA ALA A 390 -7.44 17.10 -8.52
C ALA A 390 -8.53 18.20 -8.40
N ASN A 391 -9.81 17.85 -8.55
CA ASN A 391 -10.94 18.77 -8.33
C ASN A 391 -11.36 18.88 -6.85
N GLY A 392 -10.63 18.24 -5.95
CA GLY A 392 -10.85 18.29 -4.50
C GLY A 392 -11.89 17.31 -3.94
N ASP A 393 -12.52 16.49 -4.77
CA ASP A 393 -13.46 15.49 -4.29
C ASP A 393 -12.73 14.37 -3.53
N VAL A 394 -13.34 13.96 -2.42
CA VAL A 394 -12.86 12.89 -1.54
C VAL A 394 -13.73 11.65 -1.70
N TYR A 395 -13.09 10.49 -1.81
CA TYR A 395 -13.72 9.19 -2.03
C TYR A 395 -13.20 8.14 -1.06
N PRO A 396 -13.99 7.10 -0.72
CA PRO A 396 -13.52 6.02 0.16
C PRO A 396 -12.37 5.20 -0.44
N CYS A 397 -12.28 5.17 -1.77
CA CYS A 397 -11.28 4.43 -2.53
C CYS A 397 -11.12 5.07 -3.92
N ALA A 398 -9.94 5.02 -4.53
CA ALA A 398 -9.69 5.59 -5.86
C ALA A 398 -10.64 5.03 -6.94
N GLY A 399 -10.96 3.73 -6.86
CA GLY A 399 -11.94 3.10 -7.76
C GLY A 399 -13.39 3.49 -7.53
N TRP A 400 -13.71 4.21 -6.46
CA TRP A 400 -15.10 4.51 -6.03
C TRP A 400 -15.51 5.97 -6.26
N GLN A 401 -15.13 6.53 -7.40
CA GLN A 401 -15.38 7.94 -7.72
C GLN A 401 -16.85 8.29 -8.04
N ALA A 402 -17.78 7.34 -7.93
CA ALA A 402 -19.21 7.61 -7.91
C ALA A 402 -19.75 7.92 -6.49
N MET A 403 -18.95 7.66 -5.42
CA MET A 403 -19.33 7.90 -4.02
C MET A 403 -18.51 9.07 -3.45
N VAL A 404 -18.99 10.30 -3.68
CA VAL A 404 -18.34 11.52 -3.19
C VAL A 404 -18.63 11.70 -1.70
N CYS A 405 -17.57 11.66 -0.87
CA CYS A 405 -17.67 11.85 0.59
C CYS A 405 -17.63 13.31 1.03
N GLY A 406 -17.09 14.19 0.21
CA GLY A 406 -16.97 15.62 0.46
C GLY A 406 -16.00 16.27 -0.54
N ASN A 407 -15.66 17.54 -0.33
CA ASN A 407 -14.73 18.26 -1.19
C ASN A 407 -13.83 19.18 -0.36
N VAL A 408 -12.50 19.00 -0.49
CA VAL A 408 -11.48 19.71 0.31
C VAL A 408 -11.39 21.21 0.04
N TYR A 409 -12.01 21.73 -1.00
CA TYR A 409 -12.15 23.18 -1.22
C TYR A 409 -13.31 23.79 -0.43
N LYS A 410 -14.21 22.95 0.15
CA LYS A 410 -15.39 23.39 0.89
C LYS A 410 -15.33 23.07 2.38
N GLN A 411 -14.56 22.04 2.74
CA GLN A 411 -14.48 21.49 4.10
C GLN A 411 -13.03 21.08 4.36
N THR A 412 -12.63 20.94 5.62
CA THR A 412 -11.35 20.34 5.99
C THR A 412 -11.37 18.83 5.74
N LEU A 413 -10.20 18.23 5.50
CA LEU A 413 -10.09 16.78 5.36
C LEU A 413 -10.58 16.05 6.61
N ARG A 414 -10.27 16.59 7.79
CA ARG A 414 -10.74 16.06 9.08
C ARG A 414 -12.27 16.06 9.17
N GLU A 415 -12.93 17.18 8.81
CA GLU A 415 -14.40 17.25 8.82
C GLU A 415 -15.02 16.24 7.87
N ILE A 416 -14.46 16.08 6.67
CA ILE A 416 -14.95 15.09 5.70
C ILE A 416 -14.77 13.67 6.28
N TRP A 417 -13.59 13.35 6.81
CA TRP A 417 -13.30 12.05 7.38
C TRP A 417 -14.22 11.66 8.53
N GLU A 418 -14.48 12.60 9.44
CA GLU A 418 -15.24 12.35 10.67
C GLU A 418 -16.76 12.43 10.47
N LYS A 419 -17.24 13.31 9.57
CA LYS A 419 -18.67 13.69 9.51
C LYS A 419 -19.39 13.29 8.23
N SER A 420 -18.66 12.78 7.20
CA SER A 420 -19.32 12.39 5.94
C SER A 420 -20.28 11.22 6.14
N PRO A 421 -21.54 11.35 5.70
CA PRO A 421 -22.51 10.25 5.76
C PRO A 421 -22.11 9.09 4.85
N GLN A 422 -21.38 9.33 3.76
CA GLN A 422 -20.88 8.29 2.86
C GLN A 422 -19.78 7.47 3.54
N PHE A 423 -18.85 8.11 4.25
CA PHE A 423 -17.89 7.37 5.08
C PHE A 423 -18.59 6.57 6.17
N ALA A 424 -19.57 7.14 6.85
CA ALA A 424 -20.36 6.42 7.86
C ALA A 424 -21.06 5.21 7.27
N GLN A 425 -21.64 5.34 6.07
CA GLN A 425 -22.28 4.24 5.35
C GLN A 425 -21.30 3.10 5.04
N VAL A 426 -20.12 3.42 4.50
CA VAL A 426 -19.09 2.40 4.15
C VAL A 426 -18.57 1.70 5.40
N ARG A 427 -18.30 2.45 6.47
CA ARG A 427 -17.83 1.93 7.77
C ARG A 427 -18.81 1.01 8.47
N ALA A 428 -20.10 1.23 8.22
CA ALA A 428 -21.17 0.40 8.78
C ALA A 428 -21.20 -1.01 8.15
N VAL A 429 -20.72 -1.17 6.91
CA VAL A 429 -20.77 -2.45 6.18
C VAL A 429 -19.80 -3.45 6.79
N LYS A 430 -20.32 -4.63 7.13
CA LYS A 430 -19.57 -5.73 7.74
C LYS A 430 -19.71 -7.02 6.92
N GLN A 431 -18.86 -7.99 7.18
CA GLN A 431 -18.93 -9.33 6.57
C GLN A 431 -20.32 -9.97 6.78
N GLY A 432 -20.93 -9.77 7.95
CA GLY A 432 -22.26 -10.31 8.29
C GLY A 432 -23.42 -9.76 7.44
N ASP A 433 -23.25 -8.63 6.75
CA ASP A 433 -24.25 -8.08 5.82
C ASP A 433 -24.35 -8.90 4.53
N PHE A 434 -23.48 -9.89 4.36
CA PHE A 434 -23.44 -10.80 3.22
C PHE A 434 -23.61 -12.27 3.67
N PRO A 435 -24.82 -12.67 4.08
CA PRO A 435 -25.06 -13.99 4.67
C PRO A 435 -24.68 -15.15 3.74
N GLU A 436 -24.85 -15.00 2.43
CA GLU A 436 -24.42 -16.00 1.44
C GLU A 436 -22.90 -16.17 1.45
N CYS A 437 -22.13 -15.09 1.61
CA CYS A 437 -20.68 -15.12 1.68
C CYS A 437 -20.16 -15.71 3.00
N MET A 438 -20.89 -15.50 4.10
CA MET A 438 -20.57 -16.10 5.42
C MET A 438 -20.55 -17.63 5.37
N GLN A 439 -21.43 -18.23 4.56
CA GLN A 439 -21.57 -19.68 4.40
C GLN A 439 -20.86 -20.22 3.16
N CYS A 440 -20.18 -19.36 2.38
CA CYS A 440 -19.58 -19.74 1.11
C CYS A 440 -18.32 -20.59 1.33
N GLU A 441 -18.29 -21.78 0.73
CA GLU A 441 -17.14 -22.68 0.78
C GLU A 441 -15.89 -22.16 0.04
N ALA A 442 -16.05 -21.15 -0.84
CA ALA A 442 -14.96 -20.49 -1.56
C ALA A 442 -14.53 -19.16 -0.92
N ARG A 443 -15.00 -18.81 0.30
CA ARG A 443 -14.72 -17.48 0.90
C ARG A 443 -13.21 -17.23 1.08
N ASN A 444 -12.42 -18.25 1.43
CA ASN A 444 -10.97 -18.13 1.63
C ASN A 444 -10.19 -17.90 0.32
N TYR A 445 -10.84 -18.08 -0.81
CA TYR A 445 -10.31 -17.86 -2.16
C TYR A 445 -10.91 -16.61 -2.83
N CYS A 446 -11.74 -15.84 -2.10
CA CYS A 446 -12.51 -14.74 -2.63
C CYS A 446 -11.91 -13.39 -2.24
N ALA A 447 -11.68 -12.55 -3.24
CA ALA A 447 -11.31 -11.14 -3.05
C ALA A 447 -12.56 -10.25 -3.26
N MET A 448 -13.61 -10.43 -2.43
CA MET A 448 -14.81 -9.59 -2.51
C MET A 448 -14.46 -8.12 -2.33
N CYS A 449 -15.09 -7.25 -3.12
CA CYS A 449 -14.81 -5.82 -3.12
C CYS A 449 -16.11 -5.03 -3.29
N LEU A 450 -16.41 -4.16 -2.32
CA LEU A 450 -17.60 -3.29 -2.35
C LEU A 450 -17.62 -2.36 -3.56
N VAL A 451 -16.46 -1.87 -3.97
CA VAL A 451 -16.31 -0.98 -5.14
C VAL A 451 -16.71 -1.69 -6.42
N ARG A 452 -16.28 -2.96 -6.58
CA ARG A 452 -16.64 -3.78 -7.75
C ARG A 452 -18.12 -4.13 -7.75
N ASN A 453 -18.67 -4.49 -6.60
CA ASN A 453 -20.10 -4.68 -6.45
C ASN A 453 -20.84 -3.41 -6.90
N TYR A 454 -20.48 -2.27 -6.33
CA TYR A 454 -21.11 -0.98 -6.61
C TYR A 454 -21.03 -0.57 -8.08
N ASN A 455 -19.82 -0.58 -8.66
CA ASN A 455 -19.59 -0.12 -10.03
C ASN A 455 -20.24 -1.02 -11.10
N GLU A 456 -20.38 -2.31 -10.82
CA GLU A 456 -20.95 -3.28 -11.78
C GLU A 456 -22.43 -3.58 -11.54
N SER A 457 -23.05 -2.99 -10.50
CA SER A 457 -24.48 -3.17 -10.18
C SER A 457 -25.28 -1.86 -10.18
N ASN A 458 -24.79 -0.85 -10.87
CA ASN A 458 -25.44 0.46 -10.96
C ASN A 458 -25.63 1.14 -9.59
N GLY A 459 -24.63 1.04 -8.71
CA GLY A 459 -24.60 1.75 -7.42
C GLY A 459 -25.07 0.94 -6.21
N ASP A 460 -25.26 -0.36 -6.34
CA ASP A 460 -25.61 -1.23 -5.22
C ASP A 460 -24.39 -2.01 -4.71
N MET A 461 -23.80 -1.58 -3.58
CA MET A 461 -22.63 -2.23 -2.99
C MET A 461 -22.95 -3.60 -2.35
N PHE A 462 -24.22 -3.88 -2.05
CA PHE A 462 -24.65 -5.13 -1.44
C PHE A 462 -24.97 -6.22 -2.48
N LYS A 463 -25.04 -5.86 -3.75
CA LYS A 463 -25.26 -6.82 -4.82
C LYS A 463 -23.97 -7.55 -5.14
N ILE A 464 -23.89 -8.82 -4.73
CA ILE A 464 -22.70 -9.66 -4.94
C ILE A 464 -22.41 -9.83 -6.43
N ASN A 465 -21.17 -9.54 -6.82
CA ASN A 465 -20.75 -9.68 -8.20
C ASN A 465 -20.44 -11.14 -8.54
N LYS A 466 -21.28 -11.76 -9.35
CA LYS A 466 -21.21 -13.16 -9.72
C LYS A 466 -19.87 -13.55 -10.36
N HIS A 467 -19.28 -12.68 -11.17
CA HIS A 467 -18.00 -12.94 -11.82
C HIS A 467 -16.89 -13.24 -10.79
N PHE A 468 -16.89 -12.52 -9.66
CA PHE A 468 -15.87 -12.75 -8.59
C PHE A 468 -16.19 -14.02 -7.79
N CYS A 469 -17.46 -14.41 -7.66
CA CYS A 469 -17.82 -15.70 -7.10
C CYS A 469 -17.26 -16.83 -7.98
N ASP A 470 -17.48 -16.74 -9.29
CA ASP A 470 -16.99 -17.75 -10.24
C ASP A 470 -15.47 -17.87 -10.24
N ILE A 471 -14.74 -16.75 -10.12
CA ILE A 471 -13.28 -16.74 -9.93
C ILE A 471 -12.87 -17.37 -8.59
N ALA A 472 -13.59 -17.10 -7.49
CA ALA A 472 -13.28 -17.70 -6.20
C ALA A 472 -13.44 -19.23 -6.22
N PHE A 473 -14.49 -19.74 -6.82
CA PHE A 473 -14.69 -21.17 -7.02
C PHE A 473 -13.63 -21.79 -7.97
N LEU A 474 -13.22 -21.05 -8.99
CA LEU A 474 -12.14 -21.48 -9.88
C LEU A 474 -10.80 -21.59 -9.09
N ASN A 475 -10.45 -20.59 -8.29
CA ASN A 475 -9.27 -20.62 -7.44
C ASN A 475 -9.30 -21.81 -6.47
N LYS A 476 -10.43 -22.01 -5.75
CA LYS A 476 -10.64 -23.14 -4.85
C LYS A 476 -10.36 -24.47 -5.57
N ARG A 477 -11.01 -24.71 -6.71
CA ARG A 477 -10.83 -25.93 -7.51
C ARG A 477 -9.37 -26.17 -7.90
N ILE A 478 -8.68 -25.13 -8.38
CA ILE A 478 -7.28 -25.25 -8.81
C ILE A 478 -6.38 -25.59 -7.61
N VAL A 479 -6.57 -24.95 -6.46
CA VAL A 479 -5.78 -25.20 -5.24
C VAL A 479 -5.99 -26.62 -4.76
N GLU A 480 -7.23 -27.09 -4.67
CA GLU A 480 -7.56 -28.47 -4.26
C GLU A 480 -6.96 -29.54 -5.19
N GLU A 481 -6.99 -29.29 -6.51
CA GLU A 481 -6.33 -30.17 -7.49
C GLU A 481 -4.81 -30.27 -7.27
N TYR A 482 -4.14 -29.13 -6.99
CA TYR A 482 -2.70 -29.11 -6.73
C TYR A 482 -2.33 -29.79 -5.40
N GLN A 483 -3.11 -29.57 -4.34
CA GLN A 483 -2.91 -30.22 -3.04
C GLN A 483 -3.08 -31.75 -3.13
N THR A 484 -4.11 -32.21 -3.85
CA THR A 484 -4.36 -33.63 -4.06
C THR A 484 -3.25 -34.30 -4.88
N ARG A 485 -2.68 -33.61 -5.88
CA ARG A 485 -1.56 -34.17 -6.69
C ARG A 485 -0.25 -34.18 -5.90
N GLY A 486 0.00 -33.19 -5.04
CA GLY A 486 1.16 -33.13 -4.16
C GLY A 486 1.18 -34.30 -3.17
N SER A 487 0.02 -34.63 -2.59
CA SER A 487 -0.15 -35.74 -1.66
C SER A 487 0.03 -37.13 -2.28
N ARG A 488 -0.09 -37.26 -3.60
CA ARG A 488 0.14 -38.55 -4.33
C ARG A 488 1.59 -38.78 -4.74
N ASN A 489 2.42 -37.70 -4.67
CA ASN A 489 3.84 -37.75 -5.06
C ASN A 489 4.79 -37.62 -3.84
N ALA A 490 4.26 -37.50 -2.63
CA ALA A 490 4.95 -37.56 -1.36
C ALA A 490 4.75 -38.93 -0.70
#